data_ab3b7edd01132b4ba7ef58d2cfa0ccdc
#
_entry.id   ab3b7edd01132b4ba7ef58d2cfa0ccdc
#
_cell.length_a   1.000
_cell.length_b   1.000
_cell.length_c   1.000
_cell.angle_alpha   90.00
_cell.angle_beta   90.00
_cell.angle_gamma   90.00
#
_symmetry.space_group_name_H-M   'P 1'
#
loop_
_entity.id
_entity.type
_entity.pdbx_description
1 polymer ?
#
loop_
_entity_poly.entity_id
_entity_poly.type
_entity_poly.pdbx_seq_one_letter_code
_entity_poly.pdbx_strand_id
1 'polypeptide(L)'
;MKYKHLFFDLDHTLWDFEANARATLETLYEDLQLKKRGIDDFELFYKNYLGYNEMLWERYRKGFIKQDELRVKRMRLALLDFKIADETLSQAMNVQFLDMLPSRTILFPYAKEILQWLLNKNYELHLITNGFEKVQHSKLKYSGLD
;
A
#
# COMPACT_ATOMS: atom_id res chain seq x y z
N MET A 1 19.18 29.37 7.19
CA MET A 1 18.99 27.95 6.86
C MET A 1 19.58 27.64 5.49
N LYS A 2 20.26 26.50 5.39
CA LYS A 2 20.96 26.10 4.17
C LYS A 2 19.99 25.67 3.06
N TYR A 3 18.90 24.99 3.43
CA TYR A 3 17.87 24.53 2.51
C TYR A 3 16.53 25.14 2.90
N LYS A 4 15.69 25.44 1.91
CA LYS A 4 14.33 25.97 2.14
C LYS A 4 13.27 24.92 1.84
N HIS A 5 13.51 24.09 0.83
CA HIS A 5 12.57 23.05 0.37
C HIS A 5 13.07 21.68 0.75
N LEU A 6 12.19 20.87 1.33
CA LEU A 6 12.47 19.47 1.68
C LEU A 6 11.45 18.58 1.01
N PHE A 7 11.93 17.49 0.44
CA PHE A 7 11.11 16.53 -0.27
C PHE A 7 11.11 15.21 0.48
N PHE A 8 9.92 14.65 0.69
CA PHE A 8 9.75 13.39 1.40
C PHE A 8 9.10 12.36 0.49
N ASP A 9 9.53 11.11 0.60
CA ASP A 9 8.79 9.98 0.08
C ASP A 9 7.65 9.66 1.06
N LEU A 10 6.57 9.06 0.57
CA LEU A 10 5.42 8.72 1.41
C LEU A 10 5.51 7.27 1.90
N ASP A 11 5.40 6.31 0.98
CA ASP A 11 5.38 4.89 1.32
C ASP A 11 6.74 4.43 1.84
N HIS A 12 6.74 3.68 2.94
CA HIS A 12 7.95 3.19 3.62
C HIS A 12 8.82 4.29 4.23
N THR A 13 8.35 5.53 4.23
CA THR A 13 9.08 6.66 4.83
C THR A 13 8.23 7.35 5.88
N LEU A 14 7.07 7.86 5.52
CA LEU A 14 6.12 8.50 6.44
C LEU A 14 4.94 7.57 6.73
N TRP A 15 4.40 6.96 5.70
CA TRP A 15 3.25 6.08 5.75
C TRP A 15 3.75 4.64 5.75
N ASP A 16 3.36 3.87 6.78
CA ASP A 16 3.82 2.50 6.94
C ASP A 16 3.03 1.58 6.03
N PHE A 17 3.50 1.45 4.79
CA PHE A 17 2.84 0.65 3.76
C PHE A 17 2.61 -0.78 4.22
N GLU A 18 3.63 -1.44 4.76
CA GLU A 18 3.51 -2.84 5.16
C GLU A 18 2.47 -3.03 6.26
N ALA A 19 2.48 -2.17 7.29
CA ALA A 19 1.51 -2.27 8.37
C ALA A 19 0.09 -2.00 7.88
N ASN A 20 -0.10 -1.00 7.01
CA ASN A 20 -1.40 -0.66 6.47
C ASN A 20 -1.91 -1.73 5.49
N ALA A 21 -1.04 -2.28 4.65
CA ALA A 21 -1.39 -3.36 3.73
C ALA A 21 -1.76 -4.62 4.52
N ARG A 22 -0.99 -4.96 5.55
CA ARG A 22 -1.28 -6.09 6.43
C ARG A 22 -2.67 -5.96 7.06
N ALA A 23 -2.96 -4.79 7.64
CA ALA A 23 -4.25 -4.55 8.27
C ALA A 23 -5.41 -4.69 7.26
N THR A 24 -5.22 -4.21 6.05
CA THR A 24 -6.22 -4.30 5.00
C THR A 24 -6.43 -5.75 4.56
N LEU A 25 -5.34 -6.50 4.36
CA LEU A 25 -5.43 -7.92 3.98
C LEU A 25 -6.03 -8.76 5.10
N GLU A 26 -5.76 -8.45 6.37
CA GLU A 26 -6.40 -9.12 7.50
C GLU A 26 -7.92 -8.92 7.46
N THR A 27 -8.37 -7.70 7.17
CA THR A 27 -9.80 -7.41 7.03
C THR A 27 -10.42 -8.22 5.88
N LEU A 28 -9.75 -8.26 4.72
CA LEU A 28 -10.23 -9.05 3.59
C LEU A 28 -10.23 -10.55 3.88
N TYR A 29 -9.23 -11.02 4.60
CA TYR A 29 -9.12 -12.41 4.99
C TYR A 29 -10.34 -12.86 5.80
N GLU A 30 -10.78 -12.02 6.74
CA GLU A 30 -11.97 -12.29 7.54
C GLU A 30 -13.25 -12.09 6.72
N ASP A 31 -13.40 -10.96 6.04
CA ASP A 31 -14.62 -10.60 5.33
C ASP A 31 -14.95 -11.57 4.19
N LEU A 32 -13.95 -12.02 3.48
CA LEU A 32 -14.12 -12.96 2.35
C LEU A 32 -13.95 -14.41 2.74
N GLN A 33 -13.77 -14.68 4.03
CA GLN A 33 -13.62 -16.03 4.57
C GLN A 33 -12.54 -16.84 3.83
N LEU A 34 -11.37 -16.24 3.65
CA LEU A 34 -10.28 -16.82 2.87
C LEU A 34 -9.76 -18.12 3.48
N LYS A 35 -9.84 -18.30 4.80
CA LYS A 35 -9.46 -19.53 5.46
C LYS A 35 -10.30 -20.71 4.95
N LYS A 36 -11.60 -20.50 4.82
CA LYS A 36 -12.52 -21.54 4.29
C LYS A 36 -12.29 -21.83 2.82
N ARG A 37 -11.74 -20.88 2.08
CA ARG A 37 -11.45 -21.01 0.65
C ARG A 37 -10.13 -21.72 0.38
N GLY A 38 -9.31 -21.96 1.42
CA GLY A 38 -8.07 -22.70 1.27
C GLY A 38 -6.81 -21.98 1.76
N ILE A 39 -6.93 -20.74 2.21
CA ILE A 39 -5.79 -20.00 2.76
C ILE A 39 -5.76 -20.22 4.28
N ASP A 40 -5.10 -21.29 4.70
CA ASP A 40 -5.02 -21.69 6.09
C ASP A 40 -3.90 -20.98 6.88
N ASP A 41 -2.95 -20.35 6.18
CA ASP A 41 -1.82 -19.64 6.76
C ASP A 41 -1.78 -18.20 6.24
N PHE A 42 -2.34 -17.27 7.01
CA PHE A 42 -2.37 -15.86 6.65
C PHE A 42 -0.96 -15.26 6.55
N GLU A 43 -0.06 -15.64 7.44
CA GLU A 43 1.30 -15.09 7.43
C GLU A 43 2.03 -15.43 6.14
N LEU A 44 1.88 -16.67 5.67
CA LEU A 44 2.46 -17.08 4.40
C LEU A 44 1.82 -16.32 3.22
N PHE A 45 0.50 -16.19 3.23
CA PHE A 45 -0.22 -15.42 2.21
C PHE A 45 0.28 -13.98 2.15
N TYR A 46 0.40 -13.33 3.28
CA TYR A 46 0.86 -11.96 3.38
C TYR A 46 2.31 -11.81 2.88
N LYS A 47 3.18 -12.71 3.28
CA LYS A 47 4.58 -12.72 2.83
C LYS A 47 4.67 -12.85 1.31
N ASN A 48 3.89 -13.76 0.74
CA ASN A 48 3.85 -13.98 -0.71
C ASN A 48 3.30 -12.74 -1.43
N TYR A 49 2.25 -12.13 -0.88
CA TYR A 49 1.70 -10.89 -1.43
C TYR A 49 2.76 -9.78 -1.49
N LEU A 50 3.52 -9.58 -0.41
CA LEU A 50 4.58 -8.57 -0.39
C LEU A 50 5.62 -8.82 -1.47
N GLY A 51 6.03 -10.08 -1.65
CA GLY A 51 7.01 -10.44 -2.69
C GLY A 51 6.49 -10.15 -4.10
N TYR A 52 5.26 -10.52 -4.39
CA TYR A 52 4.65 -10.23 -5.69
C TYR A 52 4.44 -8.73 -5.90
N ASN A 53 4.04 -8.02 -4.86
CA ASN A 53 3.84 -6.57 -4.93
C ASN A 53 5.16 -5.88 -5.32
N GLU A 54 6.25 -6.23 -4.65
CA GLU A 54 7.56 -5.65 -4.94
C GLU A 54 8.02 -5.95 -6.37
N MET A 55 7.91 -7.20 -6.80
CA MET A 55 8.28 -7.63 -8.14
C MET A 55 7.48 -6.89 -9.22
N LEU A 56 6.17 -6.77 -9.03
CA LEU A 56 5.29 -6.15 -10.02
C LEU A 56 5.47 -4.63 -10.06
N TRP A 57 5.71 -3.98 -8.92
CA TRP A 57 6.04 -2.55 -8.89
C TRP A 57 7.33 -2.26 -9.65
N GLU A 58 8.34 -3.13 -9.54
CA GLU A 58 9.58 -2.97 -10.29
C GLU A 58 9.32 -3.05 -11.80
N ARG A 59 8.51 -4.03 -12.23
CA ARG A 59 8.11 -4.14 -13.65
C ARG A 59 7.33 -2.93 -14.13
N TYR A 60 6.45 -2.39 -13.29
CA TYR A 60 5.69 -1.19 -13.62
C TYR A 60 6.63 0.00 -13.79
N ARG A 61 7.59 0.19 -12.90
CA ARG A 61 8.55 1.29 -13.00
C ARG A 61 9.40 1.19 -14.26
N LYS A 62 9.67 -0.02 -14.73
CA LYS A 62 10.42 -0.25 -15.98
C LYS A 62 9.55 -0.20 -17.23
N GLY A 63 8.25 0.02 -17.09
CA GLY A 63 7.33 0.13 -18.21
C GLY A 63 6.89 -1.20 -18.81
N PHE A 64 7.14 -2.33 -18.16
CA PHE A 64 6.82 -3.65 -18.71
C PHE A 64 5.36 -4.05 -18.50
N ILE A 65 4.69 -3.47 -17.50
CA ILE A 65 3.28 -3.74 -17.23
C ILE A 65 2.54 -2.45 -16.92
N LYS A 66 1.21 -2.48 -17.10
CA LYS A 66 0.34 -1.35 -16.80
C LYS A 66 -0.15 -1.39 -15.36
N GLN A 67 -0.66 -0.25 -14.89
CA GLN A 67 -1.22 -0.10 -13.56
C GLN A 67 -2.28 -1.15 -13.23
N ASP A 68 -3.23 -1.37 -14.13
CA ASP A 68 -4.32 -2.32 -13.92
C ASP A 68 -3.82 -3.76 -13.79
N GLU A 69 -2.81 -4.10 -14.58
CA GLU A 69 -2.18 -5.43 -14.52
C GLU A 69 -1.51 -5.66 -13.17
N LEU A 70 -0.77 -4.67 -12.67
CA LEU A 70 -0.11 -4.74 -11.38
C LEU A 70 -1.12 -5.01 -10.26
N ARG A 71 -2.19 -4.23 -10.25
CA ARG A 71 -3.18 -4.26 -9.17
C ARG A 71 -3.86 -5.61 -9.03
N VAL A 72 -4.33 -6.19 -10.13
CA VAL A 72 -5.02 -7.49 -10.10
C VAL A 72 -4.05 -8.64 -9.98
N LYS A 73 -2.93 -8.56 -10.67
CA LYS A 73 -1.97 -9.66 -10.78
C LYS A 73 -1.35 -10.03 -9.43
N ARG A 74 -1.07 -9.03 -8.57
CA ARG A 74 -0.53 -9.33 -7.23
C ARG A 74 -1.51 -10.16 -6.40
N MET A 75 -2.83 -9.92 -6.53
CA MET A 75 -3.84 -10.71 -5.84
C MET A 75 -3.97 -12.11 -6.47
N ARG A 76 -4.00 -12.18 -7.78
CA ARG A 76 -4.10 -13.45 -8.52
C ARG A 76 -2.95 -14.39 -8.17
N LEU A 77 -1.71 -13.88 -8.19
CA LEU A 77 -0.53 -14.69 -7.90
C LEU A 77 -0.50 -15.17 -6.45
N ALA A 78 -0.87 -14.30 -5.52
CA ALA A 78 -0.94 -14.67 -4.10
C ALA A 78 -1.98 -15.79 -3.87
N LEU A 79 -3.13 -15.73 -4.55
CA LEU A 79 -4.14 -16.77 -4.45
C LEU A 79 -3.69 -18.08 -5.11
N LEU A 80 -2.98 -17.99 -6.23
CA LEU A 80 -2.49 -19.18 -6.94
C LEU A 80 -1.53 -20.01 -6.11
N ASP A 81 -0.76 -19.38 -5.22
CA ASP A 81 0.13 -20.10 -4.32
C ASP A 81 -0.63 -21.04 -3.38
N PHE A 82 -1.91 -20.78 -3.16
CA PHE A 82 -2.81 -21.63 -2.36
C PHE A 82 -3.74 -22.44 -3.25
N LYS A 83 -3.41 -22.57 -4.55
CA LYS A 83 -4.17 -23.32 -5.54
C LYS A 83 -5.59 -22.79 -5.79
N ILE A 84 -5.77 -21.48 -5.58
CA ILE A 84 -7.04 -20.80 -5.82
C ILE A 84 -6.94 -20.05 -7.16
N ALA A 85 -7.57 -20.60 -8.18
CA ALA A 85 -7.66 -20.00 -9.51
C ALA A 85 -9.07 -19.44 -9.71
N ASP A 86 -9.38 -18.35 -8.98
CA ASP A 86 -10.71 -17.72 -8.97
C ASP A 86 -10.56 -16.25 -9.35
N GLU A 87 -10.85 -15.96 -10.63
CA GLU A 87 -10.70 -14.60 -11.16
C GLU A 87 -11.70 -13.64 -10.52
N THR A 88 -12.91 -14.09 -10.22
CA THR A 88 -13.91 -13.27 -9.54
C THR A 88 -13.42 -12.84 -8.15
N LEU A 89 -12.82 -13.78 -7.43
CA LEU A 89 -12.24 -13.48 -6.11
C LEU A 89 -11.05 -12.53 -6.24
N SER A 90 -10.17 -12.73 -7.21
CA SER A 90 -9.03 -11.84 -7.45
C SER A 90 -9.48 -10.41 -7.71
N GLN A 91 -10.50 -10.24 -8.54
CA GLN A 91 -11.05 -8.92 -8.85
C GLN A 91 -11.71 -8.28 -7.63
N ALA A 92 -12.48 -9.05 -6.87
CA ALA A 92 -13.15 -8.56 -5.67
C ALA A 92 -12.11 -8.09 -4.63
N MET A 93 -11.05 -8.87 -4.42
CA MET A 93 -9.98 -8.51 -3.49
C MET A 93 -9.27 -7.24 -3.95
N ASN A 94 -9.01 -7.12 -5.24
CA ASN A 94 -8.37 -5.92 -5.79
C ASN A 94 -9.22 -4.67 -5.53
N VAL A 95 -10.51 -4.73 -5.86
CA VAL A 95 -11.43 -3.59 -5.68
C VAL A 95 -11.50 -3.20 -4.20
N GLN A 96 -11.72 -4.16 -3.33
CA GLN A 96 -11.86 -3.90 -1.90
C GLN A 96 -10.56 -3.41 -1.27
N PHE A 97 -9.43 -3.98 -1.70
CA PHE A 97 -8.12 -3.55 -1.20
C PHE A 97 -7.84 -2.09 -1.56
N LEU A 98 -8.06 -1.71 -2.82
CA LEU A 98 -7.86 -0.34 -3.28
C LEU A 98 -8.83 0.65 -2.64
N ASP A 99 -10.02 0.19 -2.27
CA ASP A 99 -11.01 1.01 -1.59
C ASP A 99 -10.63 1.29 -0.13
N MET A 100 -10.12 0.27 0.56
CA MET A 100 -9.81 0.35 2.00
C MET A 100 -8.41 0.89 2.30
N LEU A 101 -7.40 0.51 1.51
CA LEU A 101 -6.00 0.81 1.83
C LEU A 101 -5.73 2.30 2.03
N PRO A 102 -6.17 3.20 1.12
CA PRO A 102 -5.83 4.62 1.26
C PRO A 102 -6.41 5.29 2.50
N SER A 103 -7.42 4.70 3.14
CA SER A 103 -8.02 5.25 4.36
C SER A 103 -7.31 4.79 5.63
N ARG A 104 -6.34 3.90 5.53
CA ARG A 104 -5.54 3.46 6.68
C ARG A 104 -4.61 4.57 7.14
N THR A 105 -4.30 4.58 8.42
CA THR A 105 -3.68 5.73 9.07
C THR A 105 -2.39 5.43 9.83
N ILE A 106 -1.80 4.25 9.65
CA ILE A 106 -0.58 3.87 10.38
C ILE A 106 0.61 4.60 9.76
N LEU A 107 1.24 5.46 10.56
CA LEU A 107 2.43 6.19 10.18
C LEU A 107 3.64 5.61 10.92
N PHE A 108 4.84 5.81 10.37
CA PHE A 108 6.05 5.52 11.12
C PHE A 108 6.13 6.42 12.35
N PRO A 109 6.78 5.95 13.43
CA PRO A 109 6.94 6.77 14.65
C PRO A 109 7.54 8.14 14.32
N TYR A 110 6.97 9.18 14.92
CA TYR A 110 7.41 10.58 14.81
C TYR A 110 7.21 11.22 13.44
N ALA A 111 6.52 10.57 12.49
CA ALA A 111 6.30 11.16 11.16
C ALA A 111 5.60 12.52 11.23
N LYS A 112 4.48 12.59 11.94
CA LYS A 112 3.76 13.88 12.10
C LYS A 112 4.59 14.90 12.85
N GLU A 113 5.23 14.47 13.91
CA GLU A 113 6.01 15.34 14.79
C GLU A 113 7.17 16.00 14.04
N ILE A 114 7.91 15.24 13.23
CA ILE A 114 9.03 15.81 12.47
C ILE A 114 8.53 16.79 11.39
N LEU A 115 7.43 16.45 10.72
CA LEU A 115 6.87 17.34 9.70
C LEU A 115 6.41 18.66 10.33
N GLN A 116 5.73 18.61 11.47
CA GLN A 116 5.29 19.81 12.18
C GLN A 116 6.46 20.63 12.66
N TRP A 117 7.50 19.98 13.19
CA TRP A 117 8.71 20.67 13.64
C TRP A 117 9.38 21.41 12.49
N LEU A 118 9.48 20.77 11.31
CA LEU A 118 10.08 21.40 10.13
C LEU A 118 9.26 22.58 9.63
N LEU A 119 7.93 22.48 9.64
CA LEU A 119 7.06 23.60 9.27
C LEU A 119 7.26 24.78 10.22
N ASN A 120 7.38 24.51 11.51
CA ASN A 120 7.63 25.54 12.51
C ASN A 120 9.00 26.21 12.34
N LYS A 121 9.93 25.55 11.66
CA LYS A 121 11.25 26.10 11.30
C LYS A 121 11.26 26.78 9.93
N ASN A 122 10.09 26.99 9.35
CA ASN A 122 9.88 27.68 8.07
C ASN A 122 10.43 26.95 6.85
N TYR A 123 10.55 25.61 6.92
CA TYR A 123 10.80 24.80 5.73
C TYR A 123 9.52 24.62 4.92
N GLU A 124 9.67 24.60 3.60
CA GLU A 124 8.59 24.20 2.69
C GLU A 124 8.71 22.70 2.43
N LEU A 125 7.63 21.96 2.68
CA LEU A 125 7.64 20.50 2.58
C LEU A 125 6.89 20.06 1.32
N HIS A 126 7.47 19.09 0.63
CA HIS A 126 6.94 18.55 -0.62
C HIS A 126 6.99 17.03 -0.57
N LEU A 127 6.14 16.39 -1.37
CA LEU A 127 6.10 14.95 -1.50
C LEU A 127 6.61 14.53 -2.88
N ILE A 128 7.50 13.54 -2.91
CA ILE A 128 7.91 12.85 -4.13
C ILE A 128 7.50 11.40 -3.99
N THR A 129 6.68 10.89 -4.90
CA THR A 129 6.19 9.52 -4.81
C THR A 129 5.98 8.91 -6.19
N ASN A 130 6.21 7.60 -6.30
CA ASN A 130 5.88 6.82 -7.49
C ASN A 130 4.47 6.23 -7.43
N GLY A 131 3.73 6.47 -6.34
CA GLY A 131 2.36 5.99 -6.19
C GLY A 131 1.37 6.69 -7.10
N PHE A 132 0.18 6.10 -7.21
CA PHE A 132 -0.88 6.66 -8.06
C PHE A 132 -1.49 7.90 -7.39
N GLU A 133 -1.67 8.97 -8.15
CA GLU A 133 -2.01 10.29 -7.62
C GLU A 133 -3.21 10.29 -6.66
N LYS A 134 -4.34 9.75 -7.09
CA LYS A 134 -5.55 9.69 -6.26
C LYS A 134 -5.32 8.93 -4.95
N VAL A 135 -4.61 7.83 -5.03
CA VAL A 135 -4.31 6.99 -3.86
C VAL A 135 -3.46 7.76 -2.86
N GLN A 136 -2.43 8.43 -3.34
CA GLN A 136 -1.52 9.18 -2.48
C GLN A 136 -2.20 10.37 -1.82
N HIS A 137 -3.05 11.10 -2.53
CA HIS A 137 -3.84 12.19 -1.94
C HIS A 137 -4.79 11.68 -0.85
N SER A 138 -5.43 10.53 -1.06
CA SER A 138 -6.29 9.92 -0.06
C SER A 138 -5.52 9.53 1.20
N LYS A 139 -4.32 8.93 1.04
CA LYS A 139 -3.45 8.58 2.17
C LYS A 139 -3.10 9.80 3.00
N LEU A 140 -2.72 10.90 2.36
CA LEU A 140 -2.39 12.15 3.05
C LEU A 140 -3.59 12.70 3.82
N LYS A 141 -4.74 12.71 3.19
CA LYS A 141 -5.97 13.23 3.81
C LYS A 141 -6.35 12.44 5.05
N TYR A 142 -6.46 11.11 4.93
CA TYR A 142 -6.91 10.26 6.04
C TYR A 142 -5.90 10.21 7.18
N SER A 143 -4.61 10.28 6.88
CA SER A 143 -3.57 10.26 7.92
C SER A 143 -3.25 11.64 8.50
N GLY A 144 -3.89 12.70 7.99
CA GLY A 144 -3.71 14.05 8.51
C GLY A 144 -2.38 14.68 8.15
N LEU A 145 -1.81 14.31 7.00
CA LEU A 145 -0.53 14.85 6.53
C LEU A 145 -0.68 15.93 5.45
N ASP A 146 -1.90 16.18 4.99
CA ASP A 146 -2.16 17.19 3.94
C ASP A 146 -2.16 18.63 4.45
#